data_72ffdc8b468c6dae9d72e9cbe3dd38b9
#
_entry.id   72ffdc8b468c6dae9d72e9cbe3dd38b9
#
_cell.length_a   1.000
_cell.length_b   1.000
_cell.length_c   1.000
_cell.angle_alpha   90.00
_cell.angle_beta   90.00
_cell.angle_gamma   90.00
#
_symmetry.space_group_name_H-M   'P 1'
#
loop_
_entity.id
_entity.type
_entity.pdbx_description
1 polymer ?
#
loop_
_entity_poly.entity_id
_entity_poly.type
_entity_poly.pdbx_seq_one_letter_code
_entity_poly.pdbx_strand_id
1 'polypeptide(L)'
;VLNAIMDTTLAIDFGTSNSVVFVYKQSKFEPLVSETGSFLFPSYVAYMNGSAITGDSAKGLMGKPNRFVVGCVKRLIGQPYSYYKQLEHKDIFGCEVVCDEDGYPAFVIDDQGTRVSCVDVASELFKHFKQRAEKYCDPNKYDSVYLTVPADYSEAQCSKIKEAARRAGLTVKKLIAEPTAAALSWFFSGECTVQNYENILVYDFGGGTFDISLLTYTQNDGFTILDKGGDPCLGGNDLDVALGEYVKKQYKQQTGEELIRNTKRKLRQENLLKEKCEEVKIALSTVPAMDFDLSSFSDEDISIPITRVTFSLVINSLIDKTFECVQTVLDRNRLQYSNIRYFFTIGGSSRIQLVSEKIQRLFQNCVFPRI
;
A
#
# COMPACT_ATOMS: atom_id res chain seq x y z
N VAL A 1 35.52 -7.05 -0.60
CA VAL A 1 35.09 -6.02 0.37
C VAL A 1 33.74 -5.43 -0.02
N LEU A 2 33.51 -5.05 -1.29
CA LEU A 2 32.20 -4.55 -1.76
C LEU A 2 31.09 -5.61 -1.61
N ASN A 3 31.34 -6.87 -1.95
CA ASN A 3 30.36 -7.95 -1.79
C ASN A 3 30.00 -8.20 -0.32
N ALA A 4 30.96 -8.16 0.61
CA ALA A 4 30.69 -8.36 2.04
C ALA A 4 29.86 -7.23 2.66
N ILE A 5 29.93 -5.99 2.13
CA ILE A 5 29.13 -4.85 2.59
C ILE A 5 27.67 -4.94 2.08
N MET A 6 27.48 -5.58 0.92
CA MET A 6 26.14 -5.75 0.33
C MET A 6 25.39 -6.95 0.95
N ASP A 7 26.11 -7.98 1.42
CA ASP A 7 25.53 -9.21 2.01
C ASP A 7 24.78 -8.94 3.34
N THR A 8 24.91 -7.76 3.93
CA THR A 8 24.21 -7.35 5.16
C THR A 8 23.13 -6.29 4.92
N THR A 9 22.71 -6.09 3.67
CA THR A 9 21.79 -5.02 3.30
C THR A 9 20.45 -5.58 2.85
N LEU A 10 19.37 -5.00 3.40
CA LEU A 10 18.01 -5.22 2.93
C LEU A 10 17.60 -4.17 1.90
N ALA A 11 16.70 -4.55 1.01
CA ALA A 11 15.92 -3.61 0.23
C ALA A 11 14.44 -3.79 0.58
N ILE A 12 13.79 -2.73 1.05
CA ILE A 12 12.42 -2.79 1.54
C ILE A 12 11.58 -1.77 0.76
N ASP A 13 10.55 -2.28 0.11
CA ASP A 13 9.42 -1.48 -0.34
C ASP A 13 8.37 -1.46 0.78
N PHE A 14 8.30 -0.33 1.50
CA PHE A 14 7.41 -0.16 2.65
C PHE A 14 6.04 0.35 2.19
N GLY A 15 5.11 -0.57 1.94
CA GLY A 15 3.76 -0.24 1.47
C GLY A 15 2.76 0.05 2.59
N THR A 16 1.66 0.72 2.24
CA THR A 16 0.57 1.05 3.18
C THR A 16 -0.16 -0.20 3.69
N SER A 17 -0.44 -1.15 2.79
CA SER A 17 -1.16 -2.39 3.13
C SER A 17 -0.23 -3.59 3.20
N ASN A 18 0.73 -3.68 2.27
CA ASN A 18 1.71 -4.75 2.19
C ASN A 18 3.07 -4.16 1.87
N SER A 19 4.12 -4.77 2.42
CA SER A 19 5.52 -4.47 2.13
C SER A 19 6.18 -5.62 1.39
N VAL A 20 7.23 -5.32 0.63
CA VAL A 20 8.07 -6.32 -0.03
C VAL A 20 9.51 -6.16 0.44
N VAL A 21 10.18 -7.26 0.71
CA VAL A 21 11.54 -7.26 1.24
C VAL A 21 12.41 -8.13 0.36
N PHE A 22 13.58 -7.61 -0.01
CA PHE A 22 14.62 -8.34 -0.68
C PHE A 22 15.87 -8.40 0.19
N VAL A 23 16.57 -9.52 0.12
CA VAL A 23 17.89 -9.71 0.69
C VAL A 23 18.92 -9.79 -0.43
N TYR A 24 20.08 -9.19 -0.24
CA TYR A 24 21.21 -9.38 -1.14
C TYR A 24 22.08 -10.53 -0.61
N LYS A 25 22.18 -11.60 -1.39
CA LYS A 25 22.89 -12.82 -1.02
C LYS A 25 23.59 -13.39 -2.26
N GLN A 26 24.86 -13.79 -2.10
CA GLN A 26 25.64 -14.42 -3.17
C GLN A 26 25.57 -13.65 -4.51
N SER A 27 25.72 -12.32 -4.44
CA SER A 27 25.69 -11.42 -5.60
C SER A 27 24.34 -11.34 -6.34
N LYS A 28 23.24 -11.75 -5.69
CA LYS A 28 21.87 -11.67 -6.21
C LYS A 28 20.91 -11.08 -5.20
N PHE A 29 19.87 -10.42 -5.68
CA PHE A 29 18.72 -10.05 -4.86
C PHE A 29 17.72 -11.21 -4.87
N GLU A 30 17.34 -11.66 -3.68
CA GLU A 30 16.34 -12.70 -3.48
C GLU A 30 15.16 -12.11 -2.70
N PRO A 31 13.91 -12.33 -3.15
CA PRO A 31 12.75 -11.89 -2.39
C PRO A 31 12.64 -12.73 -1.11
N LEU A 32 12.41 -12.03 0.00
CA LEU A 32 12.11 -12.68 1.28
C LEU A 32 10.64 -13.13 1.27
N VAL A 33 10.37 -14.27 1.89
CA VAL A 33 9.00 -14.79 2.03
C VAL A 33 8.50 -14.65 3.47
N SER A 34 7.22 -14.32 3.62
CA SER A 34 6.52 -14.24 4.90
C SER A 34 6.36 -15.63 5.54
N GLU A 35 5.72 -15.70 6.68
CA GLU A 35 5.44 -16.97 7.38
C GLU A 35 4.47 -17.86 6.58
N THR A 36 3.64 -17.27 5.76
CA THR A 36 2.67 -17.97 4.89
C THR A 36 3.25 -18.34 3.52
N GLY A 37 4.53 -18.01 3.25
CA GLY A 37 5.18 -18.25 1.96
C GLY A 37 4.88 -17.20 0.89
N SER A 38 4.21 -16.09 1.26
CA SER A 38 3.94 -14.97 0.37
C SER A 38 5.16 -14.05 0.26
N PHE A 39 5.37 -13.43 -0.90
CA PHE A 39 6.33 -12.33 -1.07
C PHE A 39 5.81 -10.99 -0.49
N LEU A 40 4.52 -10.93 -0.17
CA LEU A 40 3.90 -9.77 0.45
C LEU A 40 3.85 -9.96 1.96
N PHE A 41 4.38 -8.99 2.68
CA PHE A 41 4.29 -8.87 4.13
C PHE A 41 3.19 -7.88 4.48
N PRO A 42 2.08 -8.30 5.12
CA PRO A 42 1.06 -7.36 5.58
C PRO A 42 1.65 -6.31 6.52
N SER A 43 1.42 -5.01 6.22
CA SER A 43 1.95 -3.88 7.00
C SER A 43 1.07 -3.60 8.23
N TYR A 44 0.84 -4.63 9.05
CA TYR A 44 -0.01 -4.60 10.24
C TYR A 44 0.79 -4.97 11.48
N VAL A 45 0.45 -4.31 12.60
CA VAL A 45 1.00 -4.59 13.94
C VAL A 45 -0.13 -4.73 14.93
N ALA A 46 -0.20 -5.84 15.61
CA ALA A 46 -1.14 -6.09 16.70
C ALA A 46 -0.42 -6.00 18.05
N TYR A 47 -1.07 -5.40 19.03
CA TYR A 47 -0.54 -5.28 20.38
C TYR A 47 -1.33 -6.15 21.33
N MET A 48 -0.61 -6.99 22.10
CA MET A 48 -1.19 -7.92 23.05
C MET A 48 -0.26 -8.08 24.26
N ASN A 49 -0.77 -7.84 25.46
CA ASN A 49 -0.03 -8.05 26.72
C ASN A 49 1.37 -7.39 26.70
N GLY A 50 1.48 -6.18 26.14
CA GLY A 50 2.74 -5.44 26.04
C GLY A 50 3.71 -5.92 24.95
N SER A 51 3.30 -6.90 24.12
CA SER A 51 4.11 -7.40 23.01
C SER A 51 3.50 -7.05 21.65
N ALA A 52 4.35 -6.78 20.66
CA ALA A 52 3.94 -6.57 19.28
C ALA A 52 3.98 -7.87 18.49
N ILE A 53 2.94 -8.09 17.68
CA ILE A 53 2.83 -9.16 16.68
C ILE A 53 2.72 -8.46 15.32
N THR A 54 3.37 -8.97 14.28
CA THR A 54 3.48 -8.28 12.99
C THR A 54 3.05 -9.18 11.83
N GLY A 55 2.81 -8.57 10.66
CA GLY A 55 2.59 -9.28 9.41
C GLY A 55 1.28 -10.08 9.36
N ASP A 56 1.33 -11.28 8.78
CA ASP A 56 0.17 -12.17 8.59
C ASP A 56 -0.55 -12.46 9.90
N SER A 57 0.21 -12.72 10.97
CA SER A 57 -0.34 -13.01 12.30
C SER A 57 -1.10 -11.81 12.88
N ALA A 58 -0.61 -10.58 12.66
CA ALA A 58 -1.30 -9.37 13.08
C ALA A 58 -2.58 -9.14 12.25
N LYS A 59 -2.50 -9.26 10.92
CA LYS A 59 -3.66 -9.11 10.03
C LYS A 59 -4.77 -10.09 10.43
N GLY A 60 -4.44 -11.34 10.73
CA GLY A 60 -5.41 -12.35 11.19
C GLY A 60 -6.05 -12.08 12.57
N LEU A 61 -5.62 -11.05 13.29
CA LEU A 61 -6.22 -10.60 14.54
C LEU A 61 -7.20 -9.44 14.37
N MET A 62 -7.29 -8.85 13.16
CA MET A 62 -8.21 -7.75 12.89
C MET A 62 -9.65 -8.13 13.27
N GLY A 63 -10.35 -7.18 13.90
CA GLY A 63 -11.74 -7.38 14.32
C GLY A 63 -11.98 -8.37 15.46
N LYS A 64 -10.92 -9.03 15.98
CA LYS A 64 -11.09 -9.92 17.15
C LYS A 64 -11.22 -9.10 18.44
N PRO A 65 -12.08 -9.54 19.41
CA PRO A 65 -12.26 -8.84 20.67
C PRO A 65 -10.93 -8.65 21.42
N ASN A 66 -10.76 -7.50 22.06
CA ASN A 66 -9.60 -7.15 22.87
C ASN A 66 -8.26 -7.28 22.09
N ARG A 67 -8.29 -6.96 20.79
CA ARG A 67 -7.11 -6.94 19.93
C ARG A 67 -6.99 -5.56 19.29
N PHE A 68 -5.87 -4.94 19.51
CA PHE A 68 -5.53 -3.62 18.95
C PHE A 68 -4.60 -3.84 17.78
N VAL A 69 -5.14 -3.74 16.56
CA VAL A 69 -4.40 -3.99 15.33
C VAL A 69 -4.27 -2.69 14.56
N VAL A 70 -3.05 -2.20 14.41
CA VAL A 70 -2.73 -1.00 13.66
C VAL A 70 -2.43 -1.34 12.21
N GLY A 71 -3.09 -0.66 11.28
CA GLY A 71 -2.80 -0.71 9.85
C GLY A 71 -2.56 0.68 9.27
N CYS A 72 -2.20 0.74 7.99
CA CYS A 72 -2.08 1.99 7.23
C CYS A 72 -1.14 3.05 7.82
N VAL A 73 -0.18 2.66 8.66
CA VAL A 73 0.72 3.58 9.37
C VAL A 73 1.49 4.50 8.43
N LYS A 74 1.80 4.05 7.20
CA LYS A 74 2.50 4.83 6.17
C LYS A 74 1.78 6.12 5.80
N ARG A 75 0.43 6.17 5.91
CA ARG A 75 -0.37 7.38 5.67
C ARG A 75 -0.15 8.47 6.73
N LEU A 76 0.20 8.09 7.97
CA LEU A 76 0.28 9.01 9.09
C LEU A 76 1.71 9.35 9.53
N ILE A 77 2.69 8.51 9.18
CA ILE A 77 4.07 8.70 9.63
C ILE A 77 4.63 10.05 9.16
N GLY A 78 5.06 10.88 10.12
CA GLY A 78 5.57 12.21 9.85
C GLY A 78 4.54 13.27 9.45
N GLN A 79 3.25 12.92 9.41
CA GLN A 79 2.16 13.85 9.21
C GLN A 79 1.71 14.45 10.56
N PRO A 80 1.34 15.74 10.62
CA PRO A 80 0.80 16.32 11.85
C PRO A 80 -0.60 15.75 12.16
N TYR A 81 -1.01 15.76 13.42
CA TYR A 81 -2.33 15.27 13.82
C TYR A 81 -3.49 16.02 13.15
N SER A 82 -3.28 17.29 12.74
CA SER A 82 -4.26 18.05 11.96
C SER A 82 -4.57 17.39 10.60
N TYR A 83 -3.60 16.72 9.99
CA TYR A 83 -3.82 15.93 8.77
C TYR A 83 -4.78 14.76 9.03
N TYR A 84 -4.55 13.98 10.11
CA TYR A 84 -5.47 12.91 10.49
C TYR A 84 -6.90 13.39 10.71
N LYS A 85 -7.09 14.59 11.29
CA LYS A 85 -8.43 15.15 11.50
C LYS A 85 -9.22 15.36 10.21
N GLN A 86 -8.55 15.63 9.11
CA GLN A 86 -9.14 15.89 7.79
C GLN A 86 -9.49 14.62 7.01
N LEU A 87 -8.99 13.45 7.43
CA LEU A 87 -9.29 12.18 6.76
C LEU A 87 -10.76 11.80 6.96
N GLU A 88 -11.40 11.36 5.88
CA GLU A 88 -12.80 10.90 5.89
C GLU A 88 -12.93 9.51 6.52
N HIS A 89 -12.09 8.56 6.11
CA HIS A 89 -12.14 7.16 6.54
C HIS A 89 -11.07 6.87 7.59
N LYS A 90 -11.44 6.98 8.88
CA LYS A 90 -10.52 6.79 10.03
C LYS A 90 -10.48 5.36 10.55
N ASP A 91 -11.46 4.55 10.21
CA ASP A 91 -11.58 3.14 10.56
C ASP A 91 -10.49 2.26 9.91
N ILE A 92 -9.87 2.73 8.81
CA ILE A 92 -8.77 2.02 8.14
C ILE A 92 -7.53 1.80 9.02
N PHE A 93 -7.38 2.57 10.08
CA PHE A 93 -6.22 2.47 10.97
C PHE A 93 -6.37 1.36 12.02
N GLY A 94 -7.58 0.82 12.20
CA GLY A 94 -7.88 -0.32 13.07
C GLY A 94 -7.87 -0.04 14.57
N CYS A 95 -7.28 1.08 15.00
CA CYS A 95 -7.22 1.57 16.39
C CYS A 95 -7.63 3.02 16.48
N GLU A 96 -7.97 3.47 17.69
CA GLU A 96 -8.16 4.89 17.98
C GLU A 96 -6.83 5.63 17.75
N VAL A 97 -6.92 6.79 17.07
CA VAL A 97 -5.77 7.66 16.83
C VAL A 97 -5.94 8.96 17.62
N VAL A 98 -4.95 9.28 18.43
CA VAL A 98 -4.91 10.46 19.28
C VAL A 98 -3.71 11.35 18.94
N CYS A 99 -3.73 12.58 19.45
CA CYS A 99 -2.57 13.47 19.37
C CYS A 99 -1.54 13.11 20.44
N ASP A 100 -0.28 12.97 20.06
CA ASP A 100 0.81 12.88 21.03
C ASP A 100 1.25 14.28 21.54
N GLU A 101 2.26 14.32 22.41
CA GLU A 101 2.78 15.55 23.01
C GLU A 101 3.47 16.47 21.99
N ASP A 102 3.99 15.89 20.92
CA ASP A 102 4.70 16.59 19.83
C ASP A 102 3.76 17.03 18.69
N GLY A 103 2.45 16.74 18.78
CA GLY A 103 1.46 17.12 17.78
C GLY A 103 1.33 16.11 16.62
N TYR A 104 1.84 14.89 16.78
CA TYR A 104 1.74 13.82 15.78
C TYR A 104 0.65 12.80 16.14
N PRO A 105 0.17 12.01 15.17
CA PRO A 105 -0.73 10.89 15.42
C PRO A 105 -0.04 9.77 16.22
N ALA A 106 -0.75 9.26 17.23
CA ALA A 106 -0.38 8.08 18.00
C ALA A 106 -1.57 7.15 18.14
N PHE A 107 -1.34 5.85 18.23
CA PHE A 107 -2.36 4.81 18.33
C PHE A 107 -2.56 4.39 19.77
N VAL A 108 -3.83 4.23 20.18
CA VAL A 108 -4.19 3.62 21.47
C VAL A 108 -4.18 2.10 21.30
N ILE A 109 -3.38 1.41 22.11
CA ILE A 109 -3.08 -0.02 21.91
C ILE A 109 -3.56 -0.95 23.04
N ASP A 110 -4.25 -0.41 24.03
CA ASP A 110 -4.89 -1.20 25.10
C ASP A 110 -6.04 -0.41 25.73
N ASP A 111 -6.78 -1.08 26.62
CA ASP A 111 -7.89 -0.49 27.38
C ASP A 111 -7.42 0.50 28.46
N GLN A 112 -6.12 0.57 28.75
CA GLN A 112 -5.51 1.50 29.71
C GLN A 112 -5.14 2.84 29.06
N GLY A 113 -5.28 2.94 27.72
CA GLY A 113 -4.93 4.14 26.96
C GLY A 113 -3.45 4.27 26.66
N THR A 114 -2.69 3.17 26.67
CA THR A 114 -1.28 3.16 26.26
C THR A 114 -1.17 3.59 24.79
N ARG A 115 -0.19 4.46 24.50
CA ARG A 115 -0.03 5.07 23.19
C ARG A 115 1.28 4.62 22.54
N VAL A 116 1.24 4.37 21.24
CA VAL A 116 2.42 4.11 20.41
C VAL A 116 2.44 5.09 19.23
N SER A 117 3.61 5.61 18.90
CA SER A 117 3.75 6.50 17.75
C SER A 117 3.75 5.74 16.43
N CYS A 118 3.50 6.44 15.31
CA CYS A 118 3.67 5.86 13.98
C CYS A 118 5.09 5.34 13.74
N VAL A 119 6.09 5.96 14.37
CA VAL A 119 7.49 5.53 14.28
C VAL A 119 7.70 4.20 15.00
N ASP A 120 7.08 3.99 16.16
CA ASP A 120 7.17 2.72 16.89
C ASP A 120 6.52 1.59 16.09
N VAL A 121 5.33 1.82 15.54
CA VAL A 121 4.63 0.82 14.70
C VAL A 121 5.48 0.44 13.49
N ALA A 122 6.01 1.41 12.75
CA ALA A 122 6.88 1.15 11.60
C ALA A 122 8.19 0.43 12.02
N SER A 123 8.72 0.78 13.20
CA SER A 123 9.91 0.11 13.75
C SER A 123 9.66 -1.37 14.04
N GLU A 124 8.47 -1.76 14.55
CA GLU A 124 8.13 -3.17 14.77
C GLU A 124 8.08 -3.94 13.45
N LEU A 125 7.54 -3.34 12.38
CA LEU A 125 7.56 -3.96 11.04
C LEU A 125 8.98 -4.14 10.52
N PHE A 126 9.84 -3.12 10.64
CA PHE A 126 11.24 -3.23 10.20
C PHE A 126 12.04 -4.24 11.04
N LYS A 127 11.80 -4.34 12.34
CA LYS A 127 12.38 -5.41 13.19
C LYS A 127 11.95 -6.79 12.70
N HIS A 128 10.68 -6.96 12.40
CA HIS A 128 10.14 -8.21 11.87
C HIS A 128 10.83 -8.60 10.55
N PHE A 129 10.95 -7.68 9.59
CA PHE A 129 11.62 -7.94 8.32
C PHE A 129 13.09 -8.33 8.52
N LYS A 130 13.80 -7.61 9.40
CA LYS A 130 15.19 -7.93 9.78
C LYS A 130 15.31 -9.32 10.38
N GLN A 131 14.52 -9.64 11.40
CA GLN A 131 14.52 -10.95 12.06
C GLN A 131 14.18 -12.08 11.08
N ARG A 132 13.24 -11.84 10.16
CA ARG A 132 12.88 -12.81 9.14
C ARG A 132 14.03 -13.05 8.17
N ALA A 133 14.73 -11.98 7.74
CA ALA A 133 15.92 -12.08 6.89
C ALA A 133 17.07 -12.83 7.58
N GLU A 134 17.35 -12.51 8.84
CA GLU A 134 18.37 -13.19 9.64
C GLU A 134 18.08 -14.68 9.81
N LYS A 135 16.81 -15.04 10.02
CA LYS A 135 16.39 -16.44 10.12
C LYS A 135 16.49 -17.18 8.79
N TYR A 136 16.20 -16.51 7.67
CA TYR A 136 16.24 -17.09 6.32
C TYR A 136 17.66 -17.26 5.78
N CYS A 137 18.55 -16.35 6.13
CA CYS A 137 19.91 -16.24 5.59
C CYS A 137 21.00 -16.45 6.65
N ASP A 138 20.74 -17.26 7.70
CA ASP A 138 21.72 -17.57 8.72
C ASP A 138 23.13 -17.87 8.12
N PRO A 139 24.23 -17.28 8.63
CA PRO A 139 24.40 -16.49 9.85
C PRO A 139 24.51 -14.96 9.64
N ASN A 140 24.06 -14.40 8.56
CA ASN A 140 24.26 -12.98 8.25
C ASN A 140 23.37 -12.08 9.10
N LYS A 141 23.97 -11.05 9.72
CA LYS A 141 23.25 -10.00 10.41
C LYS A 141 23.02 -8.86 9.43
N TYR A 142 21.75 -8.44 9.30
CA TYR A 142 21.38 -7.30 8.49
C TYR A 142 21.40 -6.03 9.35
N ASP A 143 22.22 -5.06 8.98
CA ASP A 143 22.42 -3.81 9.72
C ASP A 143 22.13 -2.56 8.88
N SER A 144 21.86 -2.74 7.59
CA SER A 144 21.63 -1.65 6.67
C SER A 144 20.47 -1.92 5.71
N VAL A 145 19.88 -0.83 5.19
CA VAL A 145 18.68 -0.92 4.34
C VAL A 145 18.62 0.17 3.28
N TYR A 146 18.16 -0.21 2.09
CA TYR A 146 17.59 0.68 1.10
C TYR A 146 16.06 0.67 1.26
N LEU A 147 15.44 1.83 1.40
CA LEU A 147 13.99 1.97 1.57
C LEU A 147 13.39 2.75 0.41
N THR A 148 12.27 2.30 -0.11
CA THR A 148 11.46 3.13 -1.00
C THR A 148 10.54 4.04 -0.20
N VAL A 149 10.24 5.20 -0.77
CA VAL A 149 9.29 6.18 -0.23
C VAL A 149 8.50 6.81 -1.39
N PRO A 150 7.26 7.26 -1.16
CA PRO A 150 6.55 8.06 -2.15
C PRO A 150 7.37 9.27 -2.60
N ALA A 151 7.20 9.66 -3.86
CA ALA A 151 7.97 10.78 -4.43
C ALA A 151 7.65 12.13 -3.77
N ASP A 152 6.47 12.24 -3.16
CA ASP A 152 5.96 13.46 -2.51
C ASP A 152 6.27 13.56 -1.02
N TYR A 153 6.94 12.54 -0.42
CA TYR A 153 7.28 12.58 1.00
C TYR A 153 8.09 13.83 1.36
N SER A 154 7.62 14.53 2.38
CA SER A 154 8.31 15.66 2.99
C SER A 154 9.58 15.22 3.72
N GLU A 155 10.46 16.16 4.02
CA GLU A 155 11.64 15.91 4.85
C GLU A 155 11.27 15.33 6.23
N ALA A 156 10.16 15.80 6.83
CA ALA A 156 9.66 15.28 8.09
C ALA A 156 9.28 13.79 7.99
N GLN A 157 8.54 13.40 6.95
CA GLN A 157 8.18 12.01 6.72
C GLN A 157 9.42 11.14 6.46
N CYS A 158 10.35 11.61 5.62
CA CYS A 158 11.62 10.94 5.38
C CYS A 158 12.45 10.76 6.67
N SER A 159 12.47 11.78 7.54
CA SER A 159 13.16 11.72 8.83
C SER A 159 12.53 10.68 9.76
N LYS A 160 11.19 10.65 9.86
CA LYS A 160 10.48 9.67 10.70
C LYS A 160 10.62 8.23 10.22
N ILE A 161 10.67 7.98 8.90
CA ILE A 161 10.97 6.65 8.35
C ILE A 161 12.40 6.22 8.68
N LYS A 162 13.39 7.11 8.55
CA LYS A 162 14.78 6.84 8.95
C LYS A 162 14.88 6.53 10.45
N GLU A 163 14.14 7.25 11.26
CA GLU A 163 14.10 7.01 12.72
C GLU A 163 13.49 5.65 13.04
N ALA A 164 12.42 5.23 12.37
CA ALA A 164 11.82 3.91 12.52
C ALA A 164 12.82 2.79 12.17
N ALA A 165 13.55 2.93 11.05
CA ALA A 165 14.58 1.98 10.65
C ALA A 165 15.72 1.93 11.69
N ARG A 166 16.17 3.09 12.19
CA ARG A 166 17.20 3.16 13.23
C ARG A 166 16.76 2.47 14.52
N ARG A 167 15.51 2.62 14.96
CA ARG A 167 14.95 1.91 16.13
C ARG A 167 14.89 0.39 15.92
N ALA A 168 14.77 -0.05 14.67
CA ALA A 168 14.84 -1.46 14.30
C ALA A 168 16.29 -1.99 14.19
N GLY A 169 17.30 -1.15 14.45
CA GLY A 169 18.71 -1.50 14.31
C GLY A 169 19.15 -1.62 12.84
N LEU A 170 18.56 -0.79 11.95
CA LEU A 170 18.90 -0.70 10.54
C LEU A 170 19.40 0.70 10.20
N THR A 171 20.56 0.79 9.54
CA THR A 171 21.11 2.03 9.00
C THR A 171 20.60 2.24 7.59
N VAL A 172 19.85 3.32 7.35
CA VAL A 172 19.35 3.65 6.02
C VAL A 172 20.48 4.15 5.14
N LYS A 173 20.87 3.36 4.12
CA LYS A 173 21.88 3.73 3.13
C LYS A 173 21.35 4.81 2.18
N LYS A 174 20.12 4.63 1.70
CA LYS A 174 19.45 5.59 0.81
C LYS A 174 17.94 5.43 0.89
N LEU A 175 17.21 6.53 0.82
CA LEU A 175 15.80 6.56 0.45
C LEU A 175 15.71 6.73 -1.06
N ILE A 176 14.88 5.93 -1.71
CA ILE A 176 14.68 5.94 -3.17
C ILE A 176 13.19 6.21 -3.43
N ALA A 177 12.89 7.17 -4.29
CA ALA A 177 11.51 7.39 -4.68
C ALA A 177 10.94 6.16 -5.39
N GLU A 178 9.75 5.72 -5.02
CA GLU A 178 9.08 4.53 -5.58
C GLU A 178 9.04 4.52 -7.11
N PRO A 179 8.68 5.63 -7.81
CA PRO A 179 8.69 5.65 -9.26
C PRO A 179 10.08 5.52 -9.86
N THR A 180 11.10 6.06 -9.18
CA THR A 180 12.50 5.90 -9.62
C THR A 180 12.96 4.45 -9.44
N ALA A 181 12.58 3.81 -8.33
CA ALA A 181 12.91 2.40 -8.10
C ALA A 181 12.31 1.49 -9.17
N ALA A 182 11.06 1.73 -9.55
CA ALA A 182 10.38 1.00 -10.61
C ALA A 182 11.06 1.17 -11.97
N ALA A 183 11.36 2.42 -12.36
CA ALA A 183 12.04 2.71 -13.62
C ALA A 183 13.46 2.08 -13.67
N LEU A 184 14.20 2.12 -12.56
CA LEU A 184 15.50 1.47 -12.43
C LEU A 184 15.40 -0.05 -12.55
N SER A 185 14.44 -0.68 -11.87
CA SER A 185 14.24 -2.13 -11.93
C SER A 185 14.05 -2.61 -13.36
N TRP A 186 13.22 -1.91 -14.13
CA TRP A 186 12.97 -2.24 -15.52
C TRP A 186 14.19 -1.96 -16.42
N PHE A 187 14.86 -0.81 -16.23
CA PHE A 187 16.05 -0.46 -17.02
C PHE A 187 17.15 -1.52 -16.87
N PHE A 188 17.37 -2.01 -15.67
CA PHE A 188 18.39 -3.03 -15.39
C PHE A 188 17.95 -4.46 -15.73
N SER A 189 16.68 -4.71 -16.06
CA SER A 189 16.24 -6.02 -16.58
C SER A 189 16.81 -6.32 -17.98
N GLY A 190 17.31 -5.29 -18.68
CA GLY A 190 17.86 -5.42 -20.02
C GLY A 190 16.80 -5.53 -21.13
N GLU A 191 15.53 -5.38 -20.78
CA GLU A 191 14.42 -5.50 -21.74
C GLU A 191 14.17 -4.24 -22.58
N CYS A 192 14.95 -3.15 -22.33
CA CYS A 192 14.74 -1.90 -23.05
C CYS A 192 16.00 -1.08 -23.29
N THR A 193 15.88 -0.19 -24.27
CA THR A 193 16.78 0.94 -24.49
C THR A 193 15.97 2.23 -24.36
N VAL A 194 16.07 2.91 -23.21
CA VAL A 194 15.48 4.25 -23.06
C VAL A 194 16.37 5.27 -23.73
N GLN A 195 15.80 6.12 -24.59
CA GLN A 195 16.51 7.21 -25.21
C GLN A 195 16.48 8.46 -24.33
N ASN A 196 17.44 9.36 -24.54
CA ASN A 196 17.48 10.64 -23.84
C ASN A 196 16.19 11.43 -24.08
N TYR A 197 15.67 12.03 -23.01
CA TYR A 197 14.48 12.90 -23.01
C TYR A 197 13.15 12.22 -23.34
N GLU A 198 13.09 10.88 -23.34
CA GLU A 198 11.79 10.19 -23.41
C GLU A 198 11.00 10.41 -22.13
N ASN A 199 9.70 10.67 -22.28
CA ASN A 199 8.78 10.84 -21.17
C ASN A 199 8.28 9.48 -20.69
N ILE A 200 8.38 9.27 -19.39
CA ILE A 200 7.99 8.06 -18.70
C ILE A 200 6.94 8.45 -17.66
N LEU A 201 5.82 7.79 -17.66
CA LEU A 201 4.78 7.98 -16.66
C LEU A 201 4.72 6.75 -15.75
N VAL A 202 4.79 6.97 -14.45
CA VAL A 202 4.64 5.93 -13.44
C VAL A 202 3.33 6.15 -12.71
N TYR A 203 2.39 5.23 -12.86
CA TYR A 203 1.08 5.19 -12.25
C TYR A 203 1.12 4.18 -11.10
N ASP A 204 1.30 4.67 -9.89
CA ASP A 204 1.35 3.85 -8.69
C ASP A 204 0.00 3.90 -7.97
N PHE A 205 -0.76 2.81 -8.08
CA PHE A 205 -2.04 2.67 -7.42
C PHE A 205 -1.98 1.53 -6.41
N GLY A 206 -1.60 1.91 -5.21
CA GLY A 206 -1.41 1.00 -4.08
C GLY A 206 -2.70 0.68 -3.33
N GLY A 207 -2.54 0.12 -2.14
CA GLY A 207 -3.67 -0.17 -1.23
C GLY A 207 -4.18 1.07 -0.51
N GLY A 208 -3.33 2.09 -0.34
CA GLY A 208 -3.65 3.26 0.47
C GLY A 208 -3.53 4.60 -0.24
N THR A 209 -2.71 4.71 -1.28
CA THR A 209 -2.41 5.95 -1.99
C THR A 209 -2.49 5.73 -3.48
N PHE A 210 -2.71 6.82 -4.19
CA PHE A 210 -2.50 6.93 -5.62
C PHE A 210 -1.43 7.99 -5.88
N ASP A 211 -0.37 7.59 -6.56
CA ASP A 211 0.74 8.46 -6.94
C ASP A 211 0.97 8.39 -8.44
N ILE A 212 1.20 9.55 -9.06
CA ILE A 212 1.59 9.67 -10.46
C ILE A 212 2.87 10.46 -10.56
N SER A 213 3.84 9.94 -11.29
CA SER A 213 5.12 10.61 -11.49
C SER A 213 5.50 10.64 -12.97
N LEU A 214 5.84 11.83 -13.44
CA LEU A 214 6.41 12.02 -14.76
C LEU A 214 7.94 12.05 -14.63
N LEU A 215 8.60 11.13 -15.32
CA LEU A 215 10.06 11.04 -15.34
C LEU A 215 10.58 11.27 -16.75
N THR A 216 11.85 11.65 -16.81
CA THR A 216 12.68 11.60 -18.03
C THR A 216 13.98 10.86 -17.73
N TYR A 217 14.64 10.44 -18.78
CA TYR A 217 15.95 9.79 -18.71
C TYR A 217 17.00 10.58 -19.47
N THR A 218 18.19 10.72 -18.90
CA THR A 218 19.39 11.15 -19.62
C THR A 218 20.56 10.23 -19.26
N GLN A 219 21.51 10.07 -20.18
CA GLN A 219 22.70 9.26 -19.91
C GLN A 219 23.54 9.81 -18.75
N ASN A 220 23.53 11.13 -18.54
CA ASN A 220 24.35 11.79 -17.52
C ASN A 220 23.71 11.74 -16.14
N ASP A 221 22.39 11.96 -16.04
CA ASP A 221 21.69 12.14 -14.78
C ASP A 221 20.84 10.90 -14.39
N GLY A 222 20.67 9.94 -15.32
CA GLY A 222 19.77 8.79 -15.14
C GLY A 222 18.30 9.23 -15.19
N PHE A 223 17.46 8.59 -14.36
CA PHE A 223 16.05 8.93 -14.26
C PHE A 223 15.85 10.13 -13.34
N THR A 224 15.20 11.16 -13.86
CA THR A 224 14.85 12.39 -13.13
C THR A 224 13.34 12.57 -13.11
N ILE A 225 12.78 12.84 -11.93
CA ILE A 225 11.36 13.17 -11.77
C ILE A 225 11.16 14.63 -12.20
N LEU A 226 10.35 14.84 -13.23
CA LEU A 226 10.00 16.16 -13.75
C LEU A 226 8.83 16.77 -12.99
N ASP A 227 7.81 15.95 -12.73
CA ASP A 227 6.61 16.37 -12.01
C ASP A 227 5.95 15.17 -11.32
N LYS A 228 5.08 15.45 -10.37
CA LYS A 228 4.35 14.47 -9.59
C LYS A 228 2.97 14.98 -9.21
N GLY A 229 2.07 14.05 -8.95
CA GLY A 229 0.73 14.32 -8.46
C GLY A 229 0.17 13.07 -7.81
N GLY A 230 -1.06 13.12 -7.37
CA GLY A 230 -1.69 11.97 -6.75
C GLY A 230 -2.76 12.35 -5.73
N ASP A 231 -3.27 11.35 -5.05
CA ASP A 231 -4.19 11.48 -3.94
C ASP A 231 -3.74 10.56 -2.80
N PRO A 232 -3.24 11.10 -1.68
CA PRO A 232 -2.76 10.32 -0.55
C PRO A 232 -3.86 9.59 0.21
N CYS A 233 -5.13 9.86 -0.12
CA CYS A 233 -6.31 9.26 0.49
C CYS A 233 -7.08 8.34 -0.46
N LEU A 234 -6.54 8.04 -1.65
CA LEU A 234 -7.17 7.19 -2.65
C LEU A 234 -6.32 5.94 -2.91
N GLY A 235 -6.87 4.76 -2.61
CA GLY A 235 -6.20 3.48 -2.82
C GLY A 235 -7.16 2.31 -2.83
N GLY A 236 -6.64 1.10 -2.88
CA GLY A 236 -7.43 -0.13 -2.87
C GLY A 236 -8.38 -0.26 -1.67
N ASN A 237 -7.99 0.31 -0.53
CA ASN A 237 -8.84 0.34 0.66
C ASN A 237 -10.14 1.15 0.45
N ASP A 238 -10.07 2.22 -0.34
CA ASP A 238 -11.22 3.08 -0.63
C ASP A 238 -12.17 2.39 -1.61
N LEU A 239 -11.61 1.55 -2.50
CA LEU A 239 -12.39 0.67 -3.36
C LEU A 239 -13.11 -0.42 -2.55
N ASP A 240 -12.47 -0.96 -1.51
CA ASP A 240 -13.08 -1.94 -0.59
C ASP A 240 -14.23 -1.32 0.20
N VAL A 241 -14.06 -0.09 0.66
CA VAL A 241 -15.14 0.67 1.33
C VAL A 241 -16.31 0.88 0.37
N ALA A 242 -16.07 1.32 -0.86
CA ALA A 242 -17.12 1.53 -1.86
C ALA A 242 -17.89 0.23 -2.16
N LEU A 243 -17.19 -0.91 -2.27
CA LEU A 243 -17.82 -2.22 -2.44
C LEU A 243 -18.64 -2.61 -1.21
N GLY A 244 -18.12 -2.36 -0.01
CA GLY A 244 -18.81 -2.63 1.24
C GLY A 244 -20.12 -1.84 1.38
N GLU A 245 -20.13 -0.56 1.01
CA GLU A 245 -21.35 0.24 0.98
C GLU A 245 -22.36 -0.27 -0.06
N TYR A 246 -21.89 -0.73 -1.22
CA TYR A 246 -22.74 -1.38 -2.21
C TYR A 246 -23.40 -2.65 -1.63
N VAL A 247 -22.61 -3.52 -0.98
CA VAL A 247 -23.08 -4.78 -0.37
C VAL A 247 -24.11 -4.48 0.72
N LYS A 248 -23.85 -3.52 1.62
CA LYS A 248 -24.80 -3.07 2.66
C LYS A 248 -26.12 -2.63 2.05
N LYS A 249 -26.07 -1.85 0.98
CA LYS A 249 -27.26 -1.37 0.27
C LYS A 249 -28.07 -2.51 -0.35
N GLN A 250 -27.39 -3.46 -1.01
CA GLN A 250 -28.05 -4.62 -1.63
C GLN A 250 -28.72 -5.51 -0.57
N TYR A 251 -28.02 -5.78 0.54
CA TYR A 251 -28.57 -6.54 1.66
C TYR A 251 -29.85 -5.88 2.21
N LYS A 252 -29.80 -4.57 2.46
CA LYS A 252 -30.96 -3.83 2.95
C LYS A 252 -32.13 -3.85 1.97
N GLN A 253 -31.86 -3.81 0.67
CA GLN A 253 -32.91 -3.91 -0.36
C GLN A 253 -33.56 -5.30 -0.38
N GLN A 254 -32.81 -6.37 -0.13
CA GLN A 254 -33.33 -7.74 -0.13
C GLN A 254 -34.09 -8.09 1.17
N THR A 255 -33.59 -7.64 2.32
CA THR A 255 -34.09 -8.08 3.63
C THR A 255 -34.88 -7.03 4.38
N GLY A 256 -34.76 -5.76 4.01
CA GLY A 256 -35.29 -4.62 4.78
C GLY A 256 -34.46 -4.26 6.02
N GLU A 257 -33.39 -5.01 6.34
CA GLU A 257 -32.57 -4.84 7.52
C GLU A 257 -31.18 -4.27 7.22
N GLU A 258 -30.52 -3.69 8.23
CA GLU A 258 -29.14 -3.26 8.13
C GLU A 258 -28.20 -4.48 8.31
N LEU A 259 -27.23 -4.64 7.40
CA LEU A 259 -26.23 -5.71 7.45
C LEU A 259 -25.39 -5.64 8.73
N ILE A 260 -24.98 -4.42 9.09
CA ILE A 260 -24.20 -4.17 10.30
C ILE A 260 -25.02 -3.31 11.25
N ARG A 261 -25.43 -3.92 12.36
CA ARG A 261 -26.22 -3.26 13.39
C ARG A 261 -25.31 -2.50 14.36
N ASN A 262 -25.83 -1.43 14.96
CA ASN A 262 -25.09 -0.65 15.96
C ASN A 262 -25.01 -1.39 17.30
N THR A 263 -24.13 -2.37 17.39
CA THR A 263 -23.91 -3.23 18.55
C THR A 263 -22.44 -3.16 19.00
N LYS A 264 -22.13 -3.77 20.16
CA LYS A 264 -20.73 -3.94 20.61
C LYS A 264 -19.82 -4.67 19.60
N ARG A 265 -20.42 -5.34 18.60
CA ARG A 265 -19.69 -6.08 17.55
C ARG A 265 -19.51 -5.28 16.25
N LYS A 266 -20.00 -4.04 16.16
CA LYS A 266 -19.99 -3.23 14.95
C LYS A 266 -18.60 -3.16 14.31
N LEU A 267 -17.59 -2.77 15.08
CA LEU A 267 -16.21 -2.64 14.57
C LEU A 267 -15.69 -3.97 14.00
N ARG A 268 -16.00 -5.09 14.65
CA ARG A 268 -15.61 -6.42 14.16
C ARG A 268 -16.29 -6.74 12.82
N GLN A 269 -17.57 -6.43 12.69
CA GLN A 269 -18.34 -6.69 11.46
C GLN A 269 -17.86 -5.78 10.32
N GLU A 270 -17.54 -4.51 10.59
CA GLU A 270 -16.95 -3.60 9.59
C GLU A 270 -15.59 -4.12 9.11
N ASN A 271 -14.72 -4.57 9.99
CA ASN A 271 -13.42 -5.14 9.63
C ASN A 271 -13.56 -6.42 8.81
N LEU A 272 -14.48 -7.31 9.19
CA LEU A 272 -14.77 -8.54 8.44
C LEU A 272 -15.33 -8.23 7.04
N LEU A 273 -16.22 -7.24 6.94
CA LEU A 273 -16.76 -6.80 5.66
C LEU A 273 -15.63 -6.28 4.76
N LYS A 274 -14.72 -5.49 5.31
CA LYS A 274 -13.56 -4.96 4.59
C LYS A 274 -12.65 -6.08 4.08
N GLU A 275 -12.33 -7.08 4.90
CA GLU A 275 -11.53 -8.25 4.48
C GLU A 275 -12.20 -8.99 3.32
N LYS A 276 -13.51 -9.26 3.41
CA LYS A 276 -14.25 -9.90 2.33
C LYS A 276 -14.30 -9.05 1.06
N CYS A 277 -14.44 -7.73 1.18
CA CYS A 277 -14.37 -6.82 0.03
C CYS A 277 -13.00 -6.86 -0.66
N GLU A 278 -11.90 -6.90 0.11
CA GLU A 278 -10.54 -7.05 -0.43
C GLU A 278 -10.39 -8.38 -1.17
N GLU A 279 -10.88 -9.49 -0.60
CA GLU A 279 -10.86 -10.81 -1.26
C GLU A 279 -11.64 -10.80 -2.58
N VAL A 280 -12.85 -10.24 -2.59
CA VAL A 280 -13.68 -10.13 -3.80
C VAL A 280 -13.02 -9.25 -4.85
N LYS A 281 -12.50 -8.08 -4.46
CA LYS A 281 -11.75 -7.18 -5.35
C LYS A 281 -10.59 -7.89 -6.03
N ILE A 282 -9.79 -8.63 -5.26
CA ILE A 282 -8.62 -9.38 -5.77
C ILE A 282 -9.09 -10.48 -6.73
N ALA A 283 -10.09 -11.27 -6.33
CA ALA A 283 -10.61 -12.36 -7.15
C ALA A 283 -11.17 -11.88 -8.48
N LEU A 284 -11.90 -10.76 -8.51
CA LEU A 284 -12.44 -10.17 -9.74
C LEU A 284 -11.35 -9.72 -10.74
N SER A 285 -10.09 -9.65 -10.35
CA SER A 285 -8.99 -9.45 -11.29
C SER A 285 -8.75 -10.68 -12.18
N THR A 286 -9.17 -11.87 -11.73
CA THR A 286 -8.98 -13.15 -12.44
C THR A 286 -10.29 -13.79 -12.90
N VAL A 287 -11.36 -13.71 -12.10
CA VAL A 287 -12.67 -14.27 -12.44
C VAL A 287 -13.69 -13.18 -12.85
N PRO A 288 -14.66 -13.47 -13.73
CA PRO A 288 -15.63 -12.47 -14.20
C PRO A 288 -16.71 -12.12 -13.19
N ALA A 289 -16.98 -13.00 -12.22
CA ALA A 289 -17.99 -12.84 -11.19
C ALA A 289 -17.68 -13.76 -10.00
N MET A 290 -18.17 -13.38 -8.83
CA MET A 290 -18.23 -14.24 -7.64
C MET A 290 -19.38 -13.83 -6.73
N ASP A 291 -19.82 -14.75 -5.90
CA ASP A 291 -20.84 -14.50 -4.90
C ASP A 291 -20.20 -13.96 -3.61
N PHE A 292 -20.74 -12.85 -3.12
CA PHE A 292 -20.38 -12.28 -1.83
C PHE A 292 -21.22 -12.95 -0.76
N ASP A 293 -20.67 -13.98 -0.13
CA ASP A 293 -21.31 -14.73 0.94
C ASP A 293 -21.46 -13.90 2.22
N LEU A 294 -22.68 -13.80 2.76
CA LEU A 294 -23.03 -13.04 3.94
C LEU A 294 -23.30 -13.91 5.19
N SER A 295 -23.01 -15.20 5.15
CA SER A 295 -23.21 -16.15 6.27
C SER A 295 -22.53 -15.73 7.58
N SER A 296 -21.45 -14.92 7.51
CA SER A 296 -20.74 -14.38 8.67
C SER A 296 -21.44 -13.16 9.31
N PHE A 297 -22.46 -12.60 8.67
CA PHE A 297 -23.18 -11.38 9.09
C PHE A 297 -24.65 -11.65 9.42
N SER A 298 -25.24 -12.67 8.82
CA SER A 298 -26.65 -13.05 8.96
C SER A 298 -26.76 -14.55 9.21
N ASP A 299 -27.80 -14.95 9.95
CA ASP A 299 -28.17 -16.36 10.14
C ASP A 299 -28.87 -16.93 8.89
N GLU A 300 -29.23 -16.09 7.93
CA GLU A 300 -29.81 -16.47 6.65
C GLU A 300 -28.73 -16.76 5.62
N ASP A 301 -28.94 -17.76 4.76
CA ASP A 301 -28.06 -18.11 3.65
C ASP A 301 -28.28 -17.11 2.49
N ILE A 302 -27.68 -15.92 2.63
CA ILE A 302 -27.78 -14.85 1.66
C ILE A 302 -26.42 -14.64 1.01
N SER A 303 -26.44 -14.56 -0.32
CA SER A 303 -25.28 -14.11 -1.11
C SER A 303 -25.68 -12.99 -2.09
N ILE A 304 -24.71 -12.13 -2.40
CA ILE A 304 -24.88 -11.05 -3.37
C ILE A 304 -23.92 -11.29 -4.53
N PRO A 305 -24.44 -11.51 -5.75
CA PRO A 305 -23.58 -11.72 -6.91
C PRO A 305 -22.86 -10.41 -7.28
N ILE A 306 -21.54 -10.45 -7.30
CA ILE A 306 -20.69 -9.33 -7.73
C ILE A 306 -19.99 -9.71 -9.02
N THR A 307 -20.33 -9.01 -10.10
CA THR A 307 -19.65 -9.13 -11.39
C THR A 307 -18.57 -8.06 -11.54
N ARG A 308 -17.59 -8.26 -12.44
CA ARG A 308 -16.64 -7.20 -12.82
C ARG A 308 -17.37 -5.93 -13.29
N VAL A 309 -18.46 -6.06 -14.02
CA VAL A 309 -19.26 -4.91 -14.48
C VAL A 309 -19.83 -4.16 -13.29
N THR A 310 -20.48 -4.87 -12.36
CA THR A 310 -21.01 -4.28 -11.14
C THR A 310 -19.92 -3.58 -10.33
N PHE A 311 -18.80 -4.26 -10.09
CA PHE A 311 -17.67 -3.70 -9.38
C PHE A 311 -17.11 -2.45 -10.08
N SER A 312 -16.93 -2.51 -11.42
CA SER A 312 -16.47 -1.37 -12.20
C SER A 312 -17.40 -0.15 -12.08
N LEU A 313 -18.71 -0.36 -12.07
CA LEU A 313 -19.69 0.72 -11.87
C LEU A 313 -19.57 1.34 -10.47
N VAL A 314 -19.38 0.50 -9.44
CA VAL A 314 -19.23 0.95 -8.05
C VAL A 314 -17.99 1.83 -7.87
N ILE A 315 -16.87 1.44 -8.48
CA ILE A 315 -15.58 2.13 -8.27
C ILE A 315 -15.27 3.21 -9.33
N ASN A 316 -16.09 3.35 -10.37
CA ASN A 316 -15.76 4.18 -11.55
C ASN A 316 -15.35 5.60 -11.17
N SER A 317 -16.10 6.26 -10.27
CA SER A 317 -15.79 7.63 -9.86
C SER A 317 -14.44 7.75 -9.12
N LEU A 318 -14.04 6.73 -8.37
CA LEU A 318 -12.74 6.68 -7.70
C LEU A 318 -11.61 6.49 -8.72
N ILE A 319 -11.82 5.64 -9.72
CA ILE A 319 -10.85 5.45 -10.80
C ILE A 319 -10.77 6.72 -11.67
N ASP A 320 -11.88 7.42 -11.95
CA ASP A 320 -11.85 8.69 -12.69
C ASP A 320 -10.96 9.73 -11.99
N LYS A 321 -11.00 9.85 -10.68
CA LYS A 321 -10.12 10.75 -9.91
C LYS A 321 -8.64 10.47 -10.17
N THR A 322 -8.23 9.20 -10.32
CA THR A 322 -6.82 8.89 -10.63
C THR A 322 -6.42 9.45 -11.99
N PHE A 323 -7.31 9.38 -12.99
CA PHE A 323 -7.05 9.93 -14.34
C PHE A 323 -7.12 11.46 -14.38
N GLU A 324 -7.89 12.09 -13.51
CA GLU A 324 -7.86 13.54 -13.32
C GLU A 324 -6.49 14.01 -12.80
N CYS A 325 -5.88 13.26 -11.88
CA CYS A 325 -4.51 13.51 -11.43
C CYS A 325 -3.51 13.34 -12.58
N VAL A 326 -3.64 12.27 -13.39
CA VAL A 326 -2.81 12.06 -14.59
C VAL A 326 -2.92 13.24 -15.54
N GLN A 327 -4.15 13.67 -15.88
CA GLN A 327 -4.38 14.81 -16.77
C GLN A 327 -3.75 16.09 -16.20
N THR A 328 -3.89 16.33 -14.91
CA THR A 328 -3.31 17.50 -14.23
C THR A 328 -1.79 17.55 -14.37
N VAL A 329 -1.10 16.40 -14.20
CA VAL A 329 0.36 16.32 -14.38
C VAL A 329 0.74 16.58 -15.84
N LEU A 330 0.02 16.00 -16.81
CA LEU A 330 0.27 16.23 -18.24
C LEU A 330 0.08 17.70 -18.62
N ASP A 331 -1.01 18.32 -18.17
CA ASP A 331 -1.35 19.72 -18.50
C ASP A 331 -0.31 20.70 -17.95
N ARG A 332 0.15 20.49 -16.69
CA ARG A 332 1.19 21.32 -16.09
C ARG A 332 2.49 21.28 -16.89
N ASN A 333 2.78 20.15 -17.52
CA ASN A 333 3.98 19.93 -18.33
C ASN A 333 3.74 20.17 -19.83
N ARG A 334 2.54 20.64 -20.23
CA ARG A 334 2.15 20.87 -21.64
C ARG A 334 2.31 19.63 -22.51
N LEU A 335 2.04 18.46 -21.93
CA LEU A 335 2.09 17.17 -22.60
C LEU A 335 0.68 16.64 -22.88
N GLN A 336 0.60 15.82 -23.92
CA GLN A 336 -0.58 15.02 -24.26
C GLN A 336 -0.28 13.54 -23.97
N TYR A 337 -1.28 12.69 -23.92
CA TYR A 337 -1.14 11.24 -23.77
C TYR A 337 -0.16 10.64 -24.78
N SER A 338 -0.17 11.14 -26.01
CA SER A 338 0.74 10.70 -27.11
C SER A 338 2.22 11.05 -26.91
N ASN A 339 2.55 11.96 -25.99
CA ASN A 339 3.92 12.34 -25.67
C ASN A 339 4.59 11.38 -24.68
N ILE A 340 3.82 10.47 -24.07
CA ILE A 340 4.33 9.48 -23.15
C ILE A 340 4.80 8.25 -23.91
N ARG A 341 6.09 7.92 -23.75
CA ARG A 341 6.70 6.76 -24.41
C ARG A 341 6.53 5.49 -23.62
N TYR A 342 6.72 5.54 -22.29
CA TYR A 342 6.60 4.40 -21.40
C TYR A 342 5.60 4.71 -20.30
N PHE A 343 4.75 3.73 -20.02
CA PHE A 343 3.74 3.83 -18.96
C PHE A 343 3.88 2.63 -18.02
N PHE A 344 4.34 2.89 -16.81
CA PHE A 344 4.48 1.88 -15.77
C PHE A 344 3.28 1.86 -14.86
N THR A 345 2.81 0.66 -14.54
CA THR A 345 1.81 0.45 -13.50
C THR A 345 2.44 -0.25 -12.31
N ILE A 346 2.31 0.34 -11.15
CA ILE A 346 2.78 -0.20 -9.88
C ILE A 346 1.59 -0.28 -8.91
N GLY A 347 1.75 -1.08 -7.85
CA GLY A 347 0.73 -1.28 -6.84
C GLY A 347 -0.35 -2.29 -7.26
N GLY A 348 -0.92 -2.98 -6.26
CA GLY A 348 -1.89 -4.05 -6.50
C GLY A 348 -3.18 -3.58 -7.16
N SER A 349 -3.63 -2.35 -6.84
CA SER A 349 -4.87 -1.78 -7.39
C SER A 349 -4.77 -1.39 -8.87
N SER A 350 -3.56 -1.20 -9.41
CA SER A 350 -3.36 -0.98 -10.84
C SER A 350 -3.73 -2.20 -11.72
N ARG A 351 -3.84 -3.39 -11.12
CA ARG A 351 -4.24 -4.64 -11.79
C ARG A 351 -5.74 -4.76 -12.03
N ILE A 352 -6.55 -3.85 -11.51
CA ILE A 352 -8.00 -3.82 -11.73
C ILE A 352 -8.27 -3.59 -13.21
N GLN A 353 -9.13 -4.43 -13.79
CA GLN A 353 -9.39 -4.42 -15.25
C GLN A 353 -9.84 -3.05 -15.76
N LEU A 354 -10.72 -2.34 -15.03
CA LEU A 354 -11.17 -0.99 -15.39
C LEU A 354 -10.00 0.00 -15.54
N VAL A 355 -8.98 -0.11 -14.69
CA VAL A 355 -7.76 0.72 -14.77
C VAL A 355 -7.01 0.40 -16.05
N SER A 356 -6.75 -0.89 -16.33
CA SER A 356 -6.05 -1.34 -17.53
C SER A 356 -6.76 -0.91 -18.81
N GLU A 357 -8.09 -1.03 -18.87
CA GLU A 357 -8.91 -0.61 -20.00
C GLU A 357 -8.83 0.90 -20.26
N LYS A 358 -8.90 1.71 -19.20
CA LYS A 358 -8.75 3.18 -19.32
C LYS A 358 -7.35 3.58 -19.79
N ILE A 359 -6.30 2.95 -19.23
CA ILE A 359 -4.91 3.18 -19.65
C ILE A 359 -4.74 2.87 -21.14
N GLN A 360 -5.15 1.69 -21.59
CA GLN A 360 -5.01 1.26 -22.98
C GLN A 360 -5.76 2.19 -23.95
N ARG A 361 -6.92 2.68 -23.54
CA ARG A 361 -7.72 3.62 -24.35
C ARG A 361 -7.05 4.98 -24.51
N LEU A 362 -6.41 5.51 -23.45
CA LEU A 362 -5.82 6.84 -23.44
C LEU A 362 -4.39 6.85 -23.98
N PHE A 363 -3.61 5.82 -23.72
CA PHE A 363 -2.19 5.73 -24.03
C PHE A 363 -1.90 4.73 -25.17
N GLN A 364 -2.54 4.90 -26.32
CA GLN A 364 -2.51 3.95 -27.44
C GLN A 364 -1.12 3.69 -28.02
N ASN A 365 -0.20 4.65 -27.91
CA ASN A 365 1.16 4.58 -28.49
C ASN A 365 2.26 4.32 -27.45
N CYS A 366 1.89 4.02 -26.22
CA CYS A 366 2.84 3.75 -25.15
C CYS A 366 3.34 2.31 -25.17
N VAL A 367 4.56 2.14 -24.72
CA VAL A 367 5.08 0.84 -24.31
C VAL A 367 4.67 0.61 -22.84
N PHE A 368 4.11 -0.55 -22.56
CA PHE A 368 3.72 -0.98 -21.22
C PHE A 368 4.70 -2.05 -20.71
N PRO A 369 5.75 -1.64 -20.00
CA PRO A 369 6.71 -2.60 -19.46
C PRO A 369 6.05 -3.51 -18.41
N ARG A 370 6.49 -4.76 -18.36
CA ARG A 370 6.15 -5.69 -17.28
C ARG A 370 7.20 -5.56 -16.18
N ILE A 371 6.78 -5.19 -14.99
CA ILE A 371 7.63 -5.10 -13.79
C ILE A 371 7.32 -6.29 -12.89
#